data_6bb75415d3b37bcb2b5fd0ecfe494d19
#
_entry.id   6bb75415d3b37bcb2b5fd0ecfe494d19
#
_cell.length_a   1.000
_cell.length_b   1.000
_cell.length_c   1.000
_cell.angle_alpha   90.00
_cell.angle_beta   90.00
_cell.angle_gamma   90.00
#
_symmetry.space_group_name_H-M   'P 1'
#
loop_
_entity.id
_entity.type
_entity.pdbx_description
1 polymer ?
#
loop_
_entity_poly.entity_id
_entity_poly.type
_entity_poly.pdbx_seq_one_letter_code
_entity_poly.pdbx_strand_id
1 'polypeptide(L)'
;LSTGTIALAESASGSGATFPQNFMASATVAFNAATGHNVSYANPGGGSSKGKSDFKAGLTDFGGSDSAVTTAQAASFEWAYIPYVAGSIAIAYRLDEIKGTTLSLSPATINGIFGGTITKWNDPSIANDMKTNPAWANTQKKSALKGASSVWSTPSLNTALVTVTLIPSVLKSSKGKTVELYNDTKKKSVKTATIGTKGEIAISGNVDSASSYSVKVDGKVVGKYGVVAVNLPDKAITVVYRSDGSGTSNNFCNFMNKAANSDWAVNDAFTSCIPGGSSKVASFGSTFQGQSGSANLSNYVADTNGTIGYTEVSFVSDATRAAKGIQSANVKNAAGKFVGPTAAAASSFVAGAAIDATGFVTFDYKQTTNTTAYPVVAVTYALGKTAKSAKNAVVSDFLTWILSTYAPANAEALGYAPLSGAMQTAGLAQAKKVNSK
;
A
#
# COMPACT_ATOMS: atom_id res chain seq x y z
N LEU A 1 40.30 17.35 -36.85
CA LEU A 1 39.98 17.84 -35.51
C LEU A 1 38.49 18.04 -35.42
N SER A 2 37.78 17.06 -34.84
CA SER A 2 36.37 17.18 -34.53
C SER A 2 36.25 18.08 -33.30
N THR A 3 35.77 19.31 -33.47
CA THR A 3 35.39 20.18 -32.38
C THR A 3 34.04 19.63 -31.81
N GLY A 4 34.15 18.72 -30.86
CA GLY A 4 33.00 18.34 -30.08
C GLY A 4 32.49 19.60 -29.37
N THR A 5 31.29 20.05 -29.72
CA THR A 5 30.55 21.05 -28.96
C THR A 5 30.36 20.48 -27.56
N ILE A 6 31.07 21.03 -26.55
CA ILE A 6 30.76 20.77 -25.15
C ILE A 6 29.37 21.36 -24.92
N ALA A 7 28.36 20.50 -24.79
CA ALA A 7 27.04 20.94 -24.39
C ALA A 7 27.19 21.60 -23.00
N LEU A 8 26.81 22.87 -22.87
CA LEU A 8 26.85 23.58 -21.59
C LEU A 8 25.89 22.89 -20.61
N ALA A 9 26.36 22.70 -19.40
CA ALA A 9 25.53 22.21 -18.31
C ALA A 9 24.40 23.19 -18.02
N GLU A 10 23.17 22.74 -18.15
CA GLU A 10 21.97 23.55 -17.88
C GLU A 10 21.31 23.11 -16.58
N SER A 11 20.60 24.04 -15.94
CA SER A 11 19.85 23.75 -14.72
C SER A 11 18.34 23.90 -14.96
N ALA A 12 17.57 22.92 -14.46
CA ALA A 12 16.11 22.97 -14.48
C ALA A 12 15.55 22.59 -13.11
N SER A 13 14.48 23.25 -12.68
CA SER A 13 13.88 23.04 -11.36
C SER A 13 12.40 22.65 -11.48
N GLY A 14 11.99 21.73 -10.61
CA GLY A 14 10.59 21.32 -10.46
C GLY A 14 10.14 21.33 -9.01
N SER A 15 8.82 21.41 -8.79
CA SER A 15 8.18 21.29 -7.49
C SER A 15 6.79 20.66 -7.63
N GLY A 16 6.20 20.22 -6.52
CA GLY A 16 4.80 19.80 -6.51
C GLY A 16 4.54 18.51 -5.77
N ALA A 17 3.95 17.53 -6.45
CA ALA A 17 3.51 16.29 -5.87
C ALA A 17 4.57 15.62 -4.98
N THR A 18 4.18 15.23 -3.77
CA THR A 18 5.06 14.50 -2.84
C THR A 18 4.94 12.99 -2.99
N PHE A 19 3.96 12.50 -3.75
CA PHE A 19 3.82 11.10 -4.10
C PHE A 19 5.10 10.56 -4.78
N PRO A 20 5.65 11.16 -5.83
CA PRO A 20 6.86 10.68 -6.50
C PRO A 20 8.17 11.15 -5.83
N GLN A 21 8.15 11.72 -4.63
CA GLN A 21 9.30 12.38 -4.02
C GLN A 21 10.53 11.49 -3.95
N ASN A 22 10.38 10.24 -3.49
CA ASN A 22 11.51 9.30 -3.38
C ASN A 22 12.04 8.86 -4.76
N PHE A 23 11.13 8.68 -5.72
CA PHE A 23 11.50 8.39 -7.11
C PHE A 23 12.27 9.56 -7.74
N MET A 24 11.75 10.79 -7.61
CA MET A 24 12.37 11.99 -8.17
C MET A 24 13.73 12.30 -7.54
N ALA A 25 13.86 12.09 -6.23
CA ALA A 25 15.15 12.26 -5.55
C ALA A 25 16.23 11.34 -6.13
N SER A 26 15.89 10.10 -6.43
CA SER A 26 16.83 9.15 -7.04
C SER A 26 17.04 9.43 -8.54
N ALA A 27 15.98 9.74 -9.28
CA ALA A 27 16.05 9.98 -10.72
C ALA A 27 16.88 11.24 -11.07
N THR A 28 16.72 12.34 -10.32
CA THR A 28 17.48 13.58 -10.56
C THR A 28 18.98 13.36 -10.32
N VAL A 29 19.36 12.65 -9.27
CA VAL A 29 20.77 12.33 -8.99
C VAL A 29 21.35 11.50 -10.13
N ALA A 30 20.64 10.46 -10.56
CA ALA A 30 21.14 9.57 -11.63
C ALA A 30 21.23 10.29 -12.99
N PHE A 31 20.25 11.12 -13.35
CA PHE A 31 20.26 11.90 -14.57
C PHE A 31 21.40 12.92 -14.60
N ASN A 32 21.58 13.66 -13.51
CA ASN A 32 22.63 14.67 -13.39
C ASN A 32 24.03 14.03 -13.52
N ALA A 33 24.22 12.86 -12.87
CA ALA A 33 25.47 12.11 -12.99
C ALA A 33 25.74 11.61 -14.41
N ALA A 34 24.69 11.21 -15.15
CA ALA A 34 24.83 10.68 -16.51
C ALA A 34 25.02 11.76 -17.57
N THR A 35 24.50 12.98 -17.36
CA THR A 35 24.43 14.02 -18.41
C THR A 35 25.26 15.27 -18.10
N GLY A 36 25.62 15.50 -16.85
CA GLY A 36 26.26 16.72 -16.40
C GLY A 36 25.30 17.91 -16.25
N HIS A 37 24.01 17.75 -16.52
CA HIS A 37 22.98 18.74 -16.23
C HIS A 37 22.69 18.81 -14.71
N ASN A 38 21.94 19.82 -14.29
CA ASN A 38 21.53 20.00 -12.89
C ASN A 38 20.00 20.13 -12.79
N VAL A 39 19.30 18.99 -12.90
CA VAL A 39 17.86 18.93 -12.65
C VAL A 39 17.62 18.75 -11.16
N SER A 40 16.71 19.53 -10.60
CA SER A 40 16.28 19.44 -9.19
C SER A 40 14.76 19.32 -9.07
N TYR A 41 14.35 18.62 -8.01
CA TYR A 41 12.93 18.56 -7.61
C TYR A 41 12.85 18.93 -6.13
N ALA A 42 12.00 19.89 -5.79
CA ALA A 42 11.90 20.41 -4.43
C ALA A 42 11.55 19.30 -3.42
N ASN A 43 12.20 19.33 -2.26
CA ASN A 43 11.96 18.38 -1.17
C ASN A 43 11.80 19.14 0.16
N PRO A 44 10.57 19.18 0.75
CA PRO A 44 9.33 18.61 0.20
C PRO A 44 8.80 19.40 -1.01
N GLY A 45 8.13 18.67 -1.94
CA GLY A 45 7.55 19.26 -3.15
C GLY A 45 6.39 20.22 -2.90
N GLY A 46 5.70 20.08 -1.78
CA GLY A 46 4.59 20.94 -1.35
C GLY A 46 3.19 20.49 -1.79
N GLY A 47 3.08 19.35 -2.50
CA GLY A 47 1.83 18.77 -2.98
C GLY A 47 1.46 19.19 -4.40
N SER A 48 0.53 18.47 -5.00
CA SER A 48 0.13 18.68 -6.41
C SER A 48 -0.45 20.08 -6.67
N SER A 49 -1.21 20.62 -5.74
CA SER A 49 -1.75 22.00 -5.88
C SER A 49 -0.64 23.04 -5.94
N LYS A 50 0.43 22.87 -5.13
CA LYS A 50 1.60 23.74 -5.19
C LYS A 50 2.33 23.58 -6.53
N GLY A 51 2.53 22.37 -7.01
CA GLY A 51 3.18 22.12 -8.30
C GLY A 51 2.44 22.80 -9.46
N LYS A 52 1.13 22.68 -9.49
CA LYS A 52 0.28 23.39 -10.47
C LYS A 52 0.40 24.90 -10.35
N SER A 53 0.40 25.44 -9.13
CA SER A 53 0.50 26.88 -8.87
C SER A 53 1.88 27.43 -9.24
N ASP A 54 2.96 26.78 -8.82
CA ASP A 54 4.34 27.20 -9.13
C ASP A 54 4.59 27.20 -10.64
N PHE A 55 4.14 26.13 -11.32
CA PHE A 55 4.27 26.00 -12.76
C PHE A 55 3.47 27.08 -13.50
N LYS A 56 2.22 27.32 -13.10
CA LYS A 56 1.36 28.40 -13.64
C LYS A 56 2.00 29.77 -13.49
N ALA A 57 2.61 30.04 -12.35
CA ALA A 57 3.31 31.29 -12.06
C ALA A 57 4.69 31.40 -12.73
N GLY A 58 5.17 30.35 -13.41
CA GLY A 58 6.50 30.32 -14.03
C GLY A 58 7.66 30.26 -13.03
N LEU A 59 7.39 29.91 -11.76
CA LEU A 59 8.40 29.79 -10.70
C LEU A 59 9.28 28.55 -10.83
N THR A 60 8.82 27.55 -11.59
CA THR A 60 9.57 26.33 -11.87
C THR A 60 9.59 26.05 -13.38
N ASP A 61 10.59 25.29 -13.82
CA ASP A 61 10.74 24.88 -15.22
C ASP A 61 9.77 23.75 -15.57
N PHE A 62 9.45 22.89 -14.57
CA PHE A 62 8.38 21.87 -14.68
C PHE A 62 7.61 21.76 -13.35
N GLY A 63 6.34 21.34 -13.44
CA GLY A 63 5.48 21.09 -12.28
C GLY A 63 5.24 19.60 -12.07
N GLY A 64 5.04 19.16 -10.82
CA GLY A 64 4.66 17.79 -10.49
C GLY A 64 3.22 17.74 -9.96
N SER A 65 2.38 16.85 -10.51
CA SER A 65 1.00 16.65 -10.07
C SER A 65 0.54 15.20 -10.26
N ASP A 66 -0.19 14.66 -9.28
CA ASP A 66 -0.85 13.35 -9.38
C ASP A 66 -2.35 13.51 -9.69
N SER A 67 -2.81 14.73 -9.96
CA SER A 67 -4.21 15.05 -10.25
C SER A 67 -4.33 15.97 -11.45
N ALA A 68 -5.51 15.99 -12.06
CA ALA A 68 -5.81 16.84 -13.20
C ALA A 68 -5.60 18.33 -12.90
N VAL A 69 -5.15 19.06 -13.92
CA VAL A 69 -5.09 20.53 -13.92
C VAL A 69 -6.45 21.04 -14.39
N THR A 70 -7.16 21.74 -13.51
CA THR A 70 -8.43 22.38 -13.88
C THR A 70 -8.19 23.62 -14.72
N THR A 71 -9.22 24.11 -15.41
CA THR A 71 -9.13 25.36 -16.20
C THR A 71 -8.62 26.54 -15.36
N ALA A 72 -9.07 26.65 -14.11
CA ALA A 72 -8.60 27.69 -13.19
C ALA A 72 -7.13 27.55 -12.78
N GLN A 73 -6.60 26.33 -12.78
CA GLN A 73 -5.21 26.02 -12.44
C GLN A 73 -4.27 26.04 -13.64
N ALA A 74 -4.80 26.01 -14.86
CA ALA A 74 -4.00 25.97 -16.09
C ALA A 74 -3.13 27.22 -16.22
N ALA A 75 -1.91 27.05 -16.73
CA ALA A 75 -1.03 28.16 -17.11
C ALA A 75 -1.58 28.86 -18.36
N SER A 76 -1.24 30.15 -18.53
CA SER A 76 -1.61 30.94 -19.71
C SER A 76 -0.71 30.66 -20.93
N PHE A 77 0.44 30.02 -20.71
CA PHE A 77 1.35 29.57 -21.78
C PHE A 77 1.03 28.13 -22.16
N GLU A 78 1.50 27.69 -23.32
CA GLU A 78 1.31 26.30 -23.77
C GLU A 78 2.20 25.32 -23.00
N TRP A 79 1.62 24.20 -22.64
CA TRP A 79 2.28 23.15 -21.88
C TRP A 79 1.78 21.75 -22.24
N ALA A 80 2.54 20.72 -21.88
CA ALA A 80 2.19 19.32 -22.02
C ALA A 80 2.03 18.65 -20.67
N TYR A 81 1.19 17.61 -20.64
CA TYR A 81 0.92 16.76 -19.49
C TYR A 81 1.61 15.42 -19.70
N ILE A 82 2.65 15.12 -18.95
CA ILE A 82 3.51 13.97 -19.16
C ILE A 82 3.34 12.97 -18.02
N PRO A 83 2.57 11.87 -18.18
CA PRO A 83 2.58 10.76 -17.23
C PRO A 83 3.95 10.07 -17.29
N TYR A 84 4.58 9.79 -16.12
CA TYR A 84 5.93 9.22 -16.13
C TYR A 84 6.14 8.02 -15.22
N VAL A 85 5.38 7.88 -14.14
CA VAL A 85 5.42 6.71 -13.27
C VAL A 85 4.09 6.56 -12.53
N ALA A 86 3.72 5.35 -12.18
CA ALA A 86 2.58 5.04 -11.33
C ALA A 86 3.03 4.46 -10.00
N GLY A 87 2.11 4.24 -9.08
CA GLY A 87 2.41 3.55 -7.83
C GLY A 87 1.19 3.37 -6.94
N SER A 88 1.31 2.48 -5.98
CA SER A 88 0.28 2.21 -5.00
C SER A 88 0.20 3.32 -3.95
N ILE A 89 -1.01 3.75 -3.65
CA ILE A 89 -1.32 4.51 -2.44
C ILE A 89 -1.63 3.49 -1.34
N ALA A 90 -0.72 3.29 -0.44
CA ALA A 90 -0.90 2.38 0.68
C ALA A 90 -1.96 2.95 1.65
N ILE A 91 -2.86 2.11 2.11
CA ILE A 91 -3.61 2.35 3.34
C ILE A 91 -2.66 2.00 4.47
N ALA A 92 -1.95 3.02 4.94
CA ALA A 92 -0.89 2.90 5.93
C ALA A 92 -1.48 2.92 7.33
N TYR A 93 -1.03 2.02 8.20
CA TYR A 93 -1.49 1.95 9.58
C TYR A 93 -0.38 1.54 10.54
N ARG A 94 -0.57 1.86 11.82
CA ARG A 94 0.18 1.26 12.93
C ARG A 94 -0.79 0.75 13.97
N LEU A 95 -0.72 -0.55 14.24
CA LEU A 95 -1.52 -1.22 15.27
C LEU A 95 -0.67 -2.31 15.93
N ASP A 96 0.00 -1.95 17.01
CA ASP A 96 1.03 -2.78 17.64
C ASP A 96 0.45 -4.10 18.17
N GLU A 97 -0.84 -4.12 18.52
CA GLU A 97 -1.56 -5.27 19.06
C GLU A 97 -1.73 -6.41 18.05
N ILE A 98 -1.65 -6.10 16.73
CA ILE A 98 -1.71 -7.11 15.67
C ILE A 98 -0.40 -7.21 14.90
N LYS A 99 0.71 -6.74 15.49
CA LYS A 99 2.04 -6.78 14.86
C LYS A 99 2.36 -8.17 14.32
N GLY A 100 2.80 -8.22 13.05
CA GLY A 100 3.06 -9.47 12.32
C GLY A 100 1.83 -10.07 11.64
N THR A 101 0.67 -9.38 11.70
CA THR A 101 -0.54 -9.70 10.95
C THR A 101 -0.90 -8.54 10.05
N THR A 102 -1.09 -8.80 8.76
CA THR A 102 -1.47 -7.75 7.80
C THR A 102 -2.96 -7.46 7.90
N LEU A 103 -3.31 -6.20 8.10
CA LEU A 103 -4.68 -5.71 8.05
C LEU A 103 -5.25 -5.89 6.63
N SER A 104 -6.52 -6.27 6.54
CA SER A 104 -7.24 -6.42 5.27
C SER A 104 -8.55 -5.65 5.35
N LEU A 105 -8.79 -4.76 4.40
CA LEU A 105 -9.90 -3.83 4.40
C LEU A 105 -10.64 -3.84 3.06
N SER A 106 -11.94 -3.96 3.10
CA SER A 106 -12.79 -3.71 1.93
C SER A 106 -12.98 -2.21 1.69
N PRO A 107 -13.34 -1.77 0.47
CA PRO A 107 -13.67 -0.38 0.20
C PRO A 107 -14.75 0.18 1.14
N ALA A 108 -15.76 -0.63 1.49
CA ALA A 108 -16.82 -0.23 2.42
C ALA A 108 -16.27 0.03 3.84
N THR A 109 -15.36 -0.81 4.32
CA THR A 109 -14.72 -0.63 5.64
C THR A 109 -13.80 0.59 5.63
N ILE A 110 -13.02 0.81 4.57
CA ILE A 110 -12.20 2.01 4.40
C ILE A 110 -13.10 3.26 4.42
N ASN A 111 -14.23 3.22 3.71
CA ASN A 111 -15.23 4.30 3.75
C ASN A 111 -15.75 4.56 5.17
N GLY A 112 -16.07 3.52 5.92
CA GLY A 112 -16.50 3.67 7.30
C GLY A 112 -15.45 4.34 8.21
N ILE A 113 -14.18 3.96 8.05
CA ILE A 113 -13.06 4.50 8.83
C ILE A 113 -12.82 5.97 8.45
N PHE A 114 -12.56 6.27 7.18
CA PHE A 114 -12.23 7.61 6.71
C PHE A 114 -13.45 8.55 6.67
N GLY A 115 -14.66 8.01 6.66
CA GLY A 115 -15.92 8.75 6.81
C GLY A 115 -16.34 8.94 8.28
N GLY A 116 -15.60 8.36 9.23
CA GLY A 116 -15.79 8.54 10.67
C GLY A 116 -16.99 7.79 11.25
N THR A 117 -17.51 6.76 10.58
CA THR A 117 -18.56 5.87 11.11
C THR A 117 -17.99 4.64 11.83
N ILE A 118 -16.79 4.21 11.44
CA ILE A 118 -15.99 3.19 12.14
C ILE A 118 -14.91 3.92 12.93
N THR A 119 -15.03 3.91 14.25
CA THR A 119 -14.18 4.70 15.17
C THR A 119 -13.28 3.86 16.07
N LYS A 120 -13.44 2.53 16.05
CA LYS A 120 -12.64 1.60 16.85
C LYS A 120 -12.10 0.45 16.01
N TRP A 121 -10.90 -0.02 16.38
CA TRP A 121 -10.24 -1.12 15.66
C TRP A 121 -10.97 -2.46 15.78
N ASN A 122 -11.71 -2.70 16.86
CA ASN A 122 -12.52 -3.92 17.04
C ASN A 122 -13.91 -3.87 16.40
N ASP A 123 -14.16 -2.91 15.51
CA ASP A 123 -15.42 -2.83 14.77
C ASP A 123 -15.71 -4.13 14.02
N PRO A 124 -16.97 -4.62 14.04
CA PRO A 124 -17.36 -5.85 13.33
C PRO A 124 -17.04 -5.86 11.84
N SER A 125 -17.05 -4.70 11.16
CA SER A 125 -16.72 -4.59 9.73
C SER A 125 -15.25 -4.94 9.48
N ILE A 126 -14.33 -4.42 10.30
CA ILE A 126 -12.89 -4.75 10.22
C ILE A 126 -12.70 -6.25 10.53
N ALA A 127 -13.35 -6.75 11.59
CA ALA A 127 -13.25 -8.15 11.96
C ALA A 127 -13.77 -9.09 10.86
N ASN A 128 -14.83 -8.70 10.14
CA ASN A 128 -15.38 -9.49 9.03
C ASN A 128 -14.45 -9.50 7.83
N ASP A 129 -13.86 -8.38 7.45
CA ASP A 129 -12.86 -8.32 6.38
C ASP A 129 -11.65 -9.20 6.70
N MET A 130 -11.19 -9.18 7.96
CA MET A 130 -10.09 -10.03 8.41
C MET A 130 -10.42 -11.52 8.34
N LYS A 131 -11.66 -11.93 8.66
CA LYS A 131 -12.10 -13.33 8.60
C LYS A 131 -12.13 -13.88 7.18
N THR A 132 -12.47 -13.07 6.20
CA THR A 132 -12.54 -13.48 4.79
C THR A 132 -11.17 -13.53 4.12
N ASN A 133 -10.13 -12.97 4.74
CA ASN A 133 -8.76 -13.05 4.24
C ASN A 133 -8.11 -14.39 4.64
N PRO A 134 -7.73 -15.27 3.69
CA PRO A 134 -7.08 -16.55 4.00
C PRO A 134 -5.81 -16.42 4.84
N ALA A 135 -5.03 -15.35 4.65
CA ALA A 135 -3.84 -15.08 5.44
C ALA A 135 -4.18 -14.85 6.92
N TRP A 136 -5.24 -14.09 7.22
CA TRP A 136 -5.74 -13.92 8.60
C TRP A 136 -6.24 -15.22 9.20
N ALA A 137 -7.06 -15.97 8.47
CA ALA A 137 -7.55 -17.27 8.92
C ALA A 137 -6.42 -18.23 9.31
N ASN A 138 -5.27 -18.14 8.64
CA ASN A 138 -4.08 -18.91 8.98
C ASN A 138 -3.32 -18.36 10.20
N THR A 139 -3.24 -17.03 10.39
CA THR A 139 -2.57 -16.41 11.55
C THR A 139 -3.38 -16.52 12.83
N GLN A 140 -4.71 -16.60 12.75
CA GLN A 140 -5.61 -16.82 13.90
C GLN A 140 -5.38 -18.17 14.60
N LYS A 141 -4.69 -19.09 13.95
CA LYS A 141 -4.39 -20.44 14.47
C LYS A 141 -3.14 -20.50 15.35
N LYS A 142 -2.74 -19.42 15.98
CA LYS A 142 -1.68 -19.46 17.01
C LYS A 142 -2.19 -20.25 18.20
N SER A 143 -1.66 -21.46 18.39
CA SER A 143 -1.99 -22.30 19.53
C SER A 143 -1.39 -21.71 20.81
N ALA A 144 -2.24 -21.36 21.79
CA ALA A 144 -1.81 -21.23 23.17
C ALA A 144 -1.94 -22.59 23.84
N LEU A 145 -0.82 -23.22 24.12
CA LEU A 145 -0.77 -24.45 24.90
C LEU A 145 -0.94 -24.09 26.39
N LYS A 146 -2.14 -24.27 26.96
CA LYS A 146 -2.30 -24.22 28.40
C LYS A 146 -1.90 -25.56 29.01
N GLY A 147 -0.76 -25.58 29.68
CA GLY A 147 -0.33 -26.72 30.51
C GLY A 147 0.34 -27.88 29.77
N ALA A 148 0.63 -27.77 28.47
CA ALA A 148 1.13 -28.89 27.68
C ALA A 148 2.53 -28.67 27.05
N SER A 149 3.24 -27.59 27.40
CA SER A 149 4.62 -27.35 26.94
C SER A 149 5.62 -28.46 27.30
N SER A 150 5.22 -29.37 28.18
CA SER A 150 5.97 -30.56 28.55
C SER A 150 5.59 -31.82 27.75
N VAL A 151 4.68 -31.73 26.80
CA VAL A 151 4.13 -32.91 26.07
C VAL A 151 4.43 -32.90 24.59
N TRP A 152 4.54 -31.71 23.96
CA TRP A 152 4.85 -31.54 22.54
C TRP A 152 5.68 -30.31 22.22
N SER A 153 6.33 -30.33 21.05
CA SER A 153 6.95 -29.15 20.45
C SER A 153 5.88 -28.15 19.96
N THR A 154 6.24 -26.88 19.87
CA THR A 154 5.35 -25.84 19.32
C THR A 154 4.82 -26.28 17.96
N PRO A 155 3.50 -26.32 17.73
CA PRO A 155 2.94 -26.72 16.45
C PRO A 155 3.40 -25.81 15.33
N SER A 156 3.85 -26.39 14.23
CA SER A 156 4.10 -25.68 12.98
C SER A 156 2.78 -25.44 12.27
N LEU A 157 2.40 -24.17 12.10
CA LEU A 157 1.18 -23.75 11.43
C LEU A 157 1.48 -23.33 10.00
N ASN A 158 1.48 -24.29 9.08
CA ASN A 158 1.44 -24.02 7.66
C ASN A 158 0.16 -24.63 7.09
N THR A 159 -0.86 -23.80 6.86
CA THR A 159 -2.18 -24.23 6.38
C THR A 159 -3.12 -24.72 7.50
N ALA A 160 -4.25 -25.33 7.15
CA ALA A 160 -5.24 -25.88 8.07
C ALA A 160 -4.76 -27.15 8.84
N LEU A 161 -3.46 -27.41 8.86
CA LEU A 161 -2.87 -28.59 9.47
C LEU A 161 -2.05 -28.22 10.70
N VAL A 162 -2.32 -28.89 11.82
CA VAL A 162 -1.46 -28.87 13.02
C VAL A 162 -0.68 -30.17 13.09
N THR A 163 0.63 -30.05 13.18
CA THR A 163 1.52 -31.19 13.46
C THR A 163 1.86 -31.16 14.95
N VAL A 164 1.53 -32.23 15.66
CA VAL A 164 1.85 -32.40 17.10
C VAL A 164 2.94 -33.44 17.20
N THR A 165 4.08 -33.07 17.80
CA THR A 165 5.18 -34.00 18.08
C THR A 165 5.31 -34.16 19.60
N LEU A 166 5.15 -35.39 20.11
CA LEU A 166 5.30 -35.67 21.54
C LEU A 166 6.76 -35.52 21.97
N ILE A 167 6.99 -34.94 23.16
CA ILE A 167 8.35 -34.84 23.71
C ILE A 167 8.90 -36.21 24.11
N PRO A 168 10.23 -36.41 24.14
CA PRO A 168 10.85 -37.74 24.37
C PRO A 168 10.38 -38.48 25.62
N SER A 169 10.11 -37.78 26.73
CA SER A 169 9.63 -38.39 27.98
C SER A 169 8.24 -39.02 27.84
N VAL A 170 7.33 -38.33 27.13
CA VAL A 170 5.96 -38.81 26.88
C VAL A 170 6.00 -39.93 25.84
N LEU A 171 6.81 -39.80 24.80
CA LEU A 171 7.03 -40.86 23.79
C LEU A 171 7.50 -42.15 24.41
N LYS A 172 8.52 -42.10 25.29
CA LYS A 172 9.09 -43.29 25.93
C LYS A 172 8.07 -44.08 26.74
N SER A 173 7.19 -43.39 27.49
CA SER A 173 6.14 -44.00 28.31
C SER A 173 4.90 -44.43 27.53
N SER A 174 4.81 -44.03 26.27
CA SER A 174 3.62 -44.22 25.42
C SER A 174 3.83 -45.17 24.23
N LYS A 175 4.99 -45.80 24.14
CA LYS A 175 5.34 -46.70 23.04
C LYS A 175 4.26 -47.79 22.85
N GLY A 176 3.85 -48.03 21.60
CA GLY A 176 2.80 -48.98 21.24
C GLY A 176 1.38 -48.53 21.53
N LYS A 177 1.19 -47.37 22.14
CA LYS A 177 -0.12 -46.83 22.47
C LYS A 177 -0.67 -45.96 21.31
N THR A 178 -1.99 -45.76 21.33
CA THR A 178 -2.64 -44.85 20.36
C THR A 178 -2.56 -43.42 20.87
N VAL A 179 -2.12 -42.52 19.99
CA VAL A 179 -2.22 -41.10 20.21
C VAL A 179 -3.32 -40.52 19.31
N GLU A 180 -4.11 -39.62 19.84
CA GLU A 180 -5.25 -39.03 19.18
C GLU A 180 -5.19 -37.49 19.31
N LEU A 181 -5.37 -36.79 18.19
CA LEU A 181 -5.77 -35.37 18.17
C LEU A 181 -7.29 -35.33 18.17
N TYR A 182 -7.88 -34.81 19.24
CA TYR A 182 -9.33 -34.81 19.49
C TYR A 182 -9.87 -33.38 19.53
N ASN A 183 -10.96 -33.11 18.80
CA ASN A 183 -11.67 -31.86 18.88
C ASN A 183 -12.68 -31.90 20.03
N ASP A 184 -12.38 -31.17 21.11
CA ASP A 184 -13.19 -31.14 22.32
C ASP A 184 -14.52 -30.43 22.13
N THR A 185 -14.57 -29.44 21.23
CA THR A 185 -15.79 -28.69 20.93
C THR A 185 -16.79 -29.53 20.12
N LYS A 186 -16.29 -30.20 19.06
CA LYS A 186 -17.10 -31.03 18.15
C LYS A 186 -17.24 -32.47 18.63
N LYS A 187 -16.61 -32.82 19.75
CA LYS A 187 -16.62 -34.17 20.36
C LYS A 187 -16.24 -35.29 19.39
N LYS A 188 -15.21 -35.05 18.55
CA LYS A 188 -14.76 -36.04 17.56
C LYS A 188 -13.26 -36.11 17.42
N SER A 189 -12.77 -37.29 17.05
CA SER A 189 -11.37 -37.49 16.63
C SER A 189 -11.08 -36.73 15.35
N VAL A 190 -9.93 -36.05 15.30
CA VAL A 190 -9.40 -35.39 14.12
C VAL A 190 -8.43 -36.32 13.41
N LYS A 191 -7.55 -36.95 14.16
CA LYS A 191 -6.57 -37.90 13.67
C LYS A 191 -6.07 -38.82 14.79
N THR A 192 -5.80 -40.08 14.44
CA THR A 192 -5.15 -41.05 15.34
C THR A 192 -3.91 -41.58 14.68
N ALA A 193 -2.95 -42.03 15.50
CA ALA A 193 -1.79 -42.80 15.06
C ALA A 193 -1.26 -43.64 16.22
N THR A 194 -0.52 -44.72 15.89
CA THR A 194 0.12 -45.57 16.88
C THR A 194 1.57 -45.16 17.07
N ILE A 195 2.01 -45.05 18.30
CA ILE A 195 3.38 -44.66 18.65
C ILE A 195 4.30 -45.84 18.30
N GLY A 196 5.19 -45.61 17.34
CA GLY A 196 6.10 -46.64 16.80
C GLY A 196 7.17 -47.06 17.80
N THR A 197 7.92 -48.10 17.39
CA THR A 197 8.98 -48.71 18.22
C THR A 197 10.12 -47.77 18.56
N LYS A 198 10.36 -46.72 17.74
CA LYS A 198 11.36 -45.69 18.01
C LYS A 198 10.82 -44.51 18.85
N GLY A 199 9.55 -44.55 19.23
CA GLY A 199 8.92 -43.52 20.04
C GLY A 199 8.68 -42.18 19.34
N GLU A 200 8.88 -42.09 18.05
CA GLU A 200 8.63 -40.88 17.26
C GLU A 200 7.23 -40.93 16.66
N ILE A 201 6.50 -39.86 16.79
CA ILE A 201 5.21 -39.69 16.13
C ILE A 201 4.93 -38.22 15.85
N ALA A 202 4.48 -37.95 14.65
CA ALA A 202 3.84 -36.69 14.28
C ALA A 202 2.38 -36.95 13.95
N ILE A 203 1.48 -36.23 14.59
CA ILE A 203 0.07 -36.22 14.25
C ILE A 203 -0.23 -34.95 13.49
N SER A 204 -0.83 -35.06 12.30
CA SER A 204 -1.30 -33.97 11.51
C SER A 204 -2.82 -34.05 11.39
N GLY A 205 -3.52 -32.93 11.53
CA GLY A 205 -4.96 -32.87 11.39
C GLY A 205 -5.46 -31.47 11.09
N ASN A 206 -6.63 -31.41 10.45
CA ASN A 206 -7.31 -30.15 10.21
C ASN A 206 -7.89 -29.61 11.51
N VAL A 207 -7.55 -28.37 11.83
CA VAL A 207 -8.08 -27.65 13.00
C VAL A 207 -8.75 -26.35 12.58
N ASP A 208 -9.79 -25.97 13.30
CA ASP A 208 -10.48 -24.68 13.13
C ASP A 208 -10.25 -23.79 14.34
N SER A 209 -10.42 -22.49 14.15
CA SER A 209 -10.19 -21.47 15.18
C SER A 209 -11.28 -21.38 16.25
N ALA A 210 -12.44 -21.99 15.99
CA ALA A 210 -13.57 -21.95 16.91
C ALA A 210 -13.59 -23.13 17.89
N SER A 211 -12.64 -24.08 17.73
CA SER A 211 -12.61 -25.31 18.51
C SER A 211 -11.43 -25.36 19.47
N SER A 212 -11.63 -26.02 20.59
CA SER A 212 -10.56 -26.48 21.49
C SER A 212 -10.20 -27.93 21.18
N TYR A 213 -8.97 -28.30 21.49
CA TYR A 213 -8.41 -29.62 21.14
C TYR A 213 -7.67 -30.24 22.30
N SER A 214 -7.69 -31.54 22.36
CA SER A 214 -6.86 -32.34 23.26
C SER A 214 -5.98 -33.30 22.47
N VAL A 215 -4.77 -33.55 22.99
CA VAL A 215 -3.99 -34.72 22.62
C VAL A 215 -4.22 -35.79 23.68
N LYS A 216 -4.65 -36.97 23.25
CA LYS A 216 -4.90 -38.12 24.12
C LYS A 216 -3.93 -39.23 23.79
N VAL A 217 -3.47 -39.96 24.83
CA VAL A 217 -2.74 -41.20 24.71
C VAL A 217 -3.57 -42.26 25.40
N ASP A 218 -3.96 -43.32 24.66
CA ASP A 218 -4.90 -44.36 25.14
C ASP A 218 -6.15 -43.77 25.80
N GLY A 219 -6.75 -42.77 25.15
CA GLY A 219 -7.97 -42.07 25.64
C GLY A 219 -7.75 -41.09 26.78
N LYS A 220 -6.56 -41.06 27.41
CA LYS A 220 -6.23 -40.12 28.47
C LYS A 220 -5.71 -38.79 27.91
N VAL A 221 -6.27 -37.67 28.32
CA VAL A 221 -5.79 -36.33 27.93
C VAL A 221 -4.39 -36.12 28.53
N VAL A 222 -3.41 -35.95 27.66
CA VAL A 222 -2.03 -35.61 28.03
C VAL A 222 -1.69 -34.18 27.78
N GLY A 223 -2.50 -33.46 26.97
CA GLY A 223 -2.37 -32.03 26.76
C GLY A 223 -3.61 -31.45 26.09
N LYS A 224 -3.81 -30.16 26.32
CA LYS A 224 -4.91 -29.39 25.70
C LYS A 224 -4.33 -28.18 25.00
N TYR A 225 -4.95 -27.81 23.89
CA TYR A 225 -4.70 -26.53 23.28
C TYR A 225 -5.96 -25.92 22.68
N GLY A 226 -5.99 -24.61 22.66
CA GLY A 226 -6.99 -23.84 21.92
C GLY A 226 -6.29 -22.97 20.91
N VAL A 227 -7.02 -22.57 19.89
CA VAL A 227 -6.56 -21.54 18.98
C VAL A 227 -6.88 -20.20 19.60
N VAL A 228 -5.85 -19.43 19.94
CA VAL A 228 -6.05 -18.05 20.40
C VAL A 228 -6.43 -17.22 19.18
N ALA A 229 -7.68 -16.77 19.13
CA ALA A 229 -8.06 -15.74 18.17
C ALA A 229 -7.25 -14.47 18.51
N VAL A 230 -6.54 -13.93 17.52
CA VAL A 230 -6.00 -12.57 17.65
C VAL A 230 -7.20 -11.64 17.57
N ASN A 231 -7.58 -11.05 18.71
CA ASN A 231 -8.67 -10.10 18.77
C ASN A 231 -8.13 -8.72 18.36
N LEU A 232 -8.89 -8.05 17.51
CA LEU A 232 -8.68 -6.63 17.28
C LEU A 232 -8.88 -5.87 18.60
N PRO A 233 -8.02 -4.89 18.94
CA PRO A 233 -8.10 -4.20 20.24
C PRO A 233 -9.31 -3.26 20.30
N ASP A 234 -9.89 -3.12 21.48
CA ASP A 234 -10.83 -2.04 21.80
C ASP A 234 -10.06 -0.71 21.96
N LYS A 235 -9.64 -0.16 20.80
CA LYS A 235 -8.84 1.06 20.71
C LYS A 235 -9.48 1.99 19.69
N ALA A 236 -9.51 3.28 19.99
CA ALA A 236 -9.95 4.30 19.05
C ALA A 236 -9.02 4.35 17.83
N ILE A 237 -9.62 4.59 16.66
CA ILE A 237 -8.90 4.85 15.41
C ILE A 237 -8.60 6.35 15.31
N THR A 238 -7.35 6.71 15.04
CA THR A 238 -7.00 8.05 14.60
C THR A 238 -6.71 8.04 13.11
N VAL A 239 -7.51 8.78 12.34
CA VAL A 239 -7.36 8.95 10.90
C VAL A 239 -6.36 10.07 10.63
N VAL A 240 -5.37 9.80 9.80
CA VAL A 240 -4.36 10.77 9.38
C VAL A 240 -4.57 11.11 7.91
N TYR A 241 -4.79 12.37 7.60
CA TYR A 241 -5.09 12.83 6.25
C TYR A 241 -4.14 13.94 5.80
N ARG A 242 -4.06 14.19 4.50
CA ARG A 242 -3.26 15.28 3.91
C ARG A 242 -3.96 16.63 4.11
N SER A 243 -3.32 17.52 4.84
CA SER A 243 -3.80 18.90 5.06
C SER A 243 -3.44 19.88 3.93
N ASP A 244 -2.50 19.48 3.08
CA ASP A 244 -2.10 20.24 1.88
C ASP A 244 -2.93 19.82 0.65
N GLY A 245 -2.85 20.59 -0.43
CA GLY A 245 -3.48 20.26 -1.72
C GLY A 245 -2.74 19.12 -2.42
N SER A 246 -3.22 17.91 -2.22
CA SER A 246 -2.55 16.64 -2.53
C SER A 246 -3.21 15.86 -3.65
N GLY A 247 -2.45 15.53 -4.70
CA GLY A 247 -2.90 14.60 -5.73
C GLY A 247 -3.07 13.17 -5.19
N THR A 248 -2.32 12.79 -4.14
CA THR A 248 -2.56 11.52 -3.43
C THR A 248 -3.94 11.50 -2.80
N SER A 249 -4.37 12.60 -2.16
CA SER A 249 -5.75 12.77 -1.68
C SER A 249 -6.76 12.67 -2.82
N ASN A 250 -6.50 13.31 -3.94
CA ASN A 250 -7.37 13.28 -5.12
C ASN A 250 -7.62 11.84 -5.60
N ASN A 251 -6.55 11.06 -5.77
CA ASN A 251 -6.65 9.67 -6.21
C ASN A 251 -7.28 8.75 -5.15
N PHE A 252 -6.96 8.95 -3.88
CA PHE A 252 -7.64 8.26 -2.78
C PHE A 252 -9.14 8.55 -2.78
N CYS A 253 -9.53 9.82 -2.91
CA CYS A 253 -10.93 10.24 -2.98
C CYS A 253 -11.64 9.71 -4.24
N ASN A 254 -10.93 9.62 -5.37
CA ASN A 254 -11.46 8.99 -6.58
C ASN A 254 -11.73 7.49 -6.37
N PHE A 255 -10.81 6.78 -5.72
CA PHE A 255 -11.04 5.40 -5.30
C PHE A 255 -12.28 5.30 -4.39
N MET A 256 -12.41 6.17 -3.40
CA MET A 256 -13.56 6.19 -2.49
C MET A 256 -14.87 6.44 -3.25
N ASN A 257 -14.90 7.41 -4.17
CA ASN A 257 -16.06 7.73 -5.01
C ASN A 257 -16.47 6.54 -5.89
N LYS A 258 -15.50 5.88 -6.53
CA LYS A 258 -15.79 4.84 -7.55
C LYS A 258 -15.99 3.45 -6.97
N ALA A 259 -15.31 3.12 -5.86
CA ALA A 259 -15.28 1.76 -5.32
C ALA A 259 -16.04 1.59 -4.01
N ALA A 260 -16.33 2.67 -3.27
CA ALA A 260 -16.92 2.58 -1.94
C ALA A 260 -18.25 3.35 -1.80
N ASN A 261 -18.24 4.66 -2.04
CA ASN A 261 -19.42 5.52 -1.86
C ASN A 261 -19.34 6.74 -2.78
N SER A 262 -20.29 6.89 -3.70
CA SER A 262 -20.36 7.99 -4.67
C SER A 262 -20.53 9.40 -4.07
N ASP A 263 -20.84 9.51 -2.77
CA ASP A 263 -20.94 10.80 -2.08
C ASP A 263 -19.59 11.46 -1.82
N TRP A 264 -18.48 10.71 -1.98
CA TRP A 264 -17.16 11.31 -1.94
C TRP A 264 -16.92 12.16 -3.17
N ALA A 265 -16.46 13.38 -2.96
CA ALA A 265 -16.01 14.22 -4.07
C ALA A 265 -14.56 13.88 -4.45
N VAL A 266 -14.14 14.20 -5.68
CA VAL A 266 -12.74 14.06 -6.14
C VAL A 266 -12.08 15.44 -6.06
N ASN A 267 -11.16 15.63 -5.12
CA ASN A 267 -10.51 16.91 -4.86
C ASN A 267 -9.10 16.72 -4.28
N ASP A 268 -8.22 17.70 -4.47
CA ASP A 268 -6.87 17.69 -3.87
C ASP A 268 -6.91 17.94 -2.35
N ALA A 269 -7.94 18.62 -1.85
CA ALA A 269 -8.14 18.83 -0.42
C ALA A 269 -9.02 17.73 0.16
N PHE A 270 -8.48 16.89 1.07
CA PHE A 270 -9.22 15.82 1.73
C PHE A 270 -10.52 16.33 2.38
N THR A 271 -10.46 17.48 3.03
CA THR A 271 -11.63 18.09 3.68
C THR A 271 -12.73 18.52 2.70
N SER A 272 -12.44 18.58 1.40
CA SER A 272 -13.43 18.81 0.34
C SER A 272 -13.89 17.49 -0.32
N CYS A 273 -13.20 16.37 -0.05
CA CYS A 273 -13.59 15.06 -0.58
C CYS A 273 -14.65 14.36 0.26
N ILE A 274 -14.44 14.37 1.58
CA ILE A 274 -15.25 13.62 2.52
C ILE A 274 -16.72 14.10 2.52
N PRO A 275 -17.71 13.22 2.52
CA PRO A 275 -19.11 13.60 2.69
C PRO A 275 -19.32 14.43 3.97
N GLY A 276 -19.92 15.61 3.83
CA GLY A 276 -20.07 16.57 4.92
C GLY A 276 -18.92 17.61 5.05
N GLY A 277 -17.87 17.46 4.26
CA GLY A 277 -16.85 18.49 4.06
C GLY A 277 -16.00 18.81 5.30
N SER A 278 -15.41 20.01 5.31
CA SER A 278 -14.53 20.47 6.38
C SER A 278 -15.19 20.53 7.76
N SER A 279 -16.48 20.86 7.83
CA SER A 279 -17.25 20.86 9.07
C SER A 279 -17.35 19.48 9.68
N LYS A 280 -17.50 18.44 8.83
CA LYS A 280 -17.50 17.04 9.28
C LYS A 280 -16.14 16.65 9.84
N VAL A 281 -15.05 16.98 9.15
CA VAL A 281 -13.69 16.71 9.65
C VAL A 281 -13.46 17.41 10.99
N ALA A 282 -13.85 18.68 11.10
CA ALA A 282 -13.72 19.44 12.35
C ALA A 282 -14.49 18.80 13.52
N SER A 283 -15.64 18.18 13.25
CA SER A 283 -16.47 17.53 14.29
C SER A 283 -15.80 16.28 14.88
N PHE A 284 -14.83 15.68 14.22
CA PHE A 284 -14.09 14.52 14.72
C PHE A 284 -12.97 14.88 15.71
N GLY A 285 -12.61 16.15 15.81
CA GLY A 285 -11.60 16.65 16.75
C GLY A 285 -10.25 15.94 16.58
N SER A 286 -9.67 15.48 17.70
CA SER A 286 -8.34 14.85 17.72
C SER A 286 -8.26 13.48 17.07
N THR A 287 -9.38 12.87 16.68
CA THR A 287 -9.37 11.57 15.97
C THR A 287 -9.12 11.72 14.46
N PHE A 288 -9.08 12.96 13.94
CA PHE A 288 -8.67 13.25 12.56
C PHE A 288 -7.52 14.25 12.57
N GLN A 289 -6.35 13.80 12.09
CA GLN A 289 -5.10 14.56 12.14
C GLN A 289 -4.62 14.93 10.73
N GLY A 290 -4.55 16.22 10.47
CA GLY A 290 -4.03 16.74 9.21
C GLY A 290 -2.50 16.80 9.20
N GLN A 291 -1.86 16.22 8.19
CA GLN A 291 -0.40 16.27 8.00
C GLN A 291 -0.06 16.74 6.58
N SER A 292 0.89 17.69 6.47
CA SER A 292 1.33 18.22 5.19
C SER A 292 2.41 17.34 4.56
N GLY A 293 2.17 16.87 3.34
CA GLY A 293 3.10 16.03 2.59
C GLY A 293 3.09 14.55 3.02
N SER A 294 3.56 13.68 2.12
CA SER A 294 3.59 12.23 2.34
C SER A 294 4.53 11.84 3.48
N ALA A 295 5.66 12.51 3.63
CA ALA A 295 6.65 12.24 4.68
C ALA A 295 6.08 12.50 6.08
N ASN A 296 5.44 13.65 6.32
CA ASN A 296 4.87 13.98 7.63
C ASN A 296 3.70 13.05 7.98
N LEU A 297 2.82 12.74 7.00
CA LEU A 297 1.74 11.80 7.21
C LEU A 297 2.29 10.43 7.64
N SER A 298 3.25 9.89 6.90
CA SER A 298 3.84 8.58 7.21
C SER A 298 4.64 8.58 8.52
N ASN A 299 5.31 9.68 8.88
CA ASN A 299 5.96 9.83 10.17
C ASN A 299 4.95 9.79 11.31
N TYR A 300 3.84 10.54 11.19
CA TYR A 300 2.79 10.54 12.22
C TYR A 300 2.21 9.14 12.43
N VAL A 301 1.90 8.42 11.33
CA VAL A 301 1.43 7.03 11.42
C VAL A 301 2.48 6.11 12.05
N ALA A 302 3.75 6.26 11.66
CA ALA A 302 4.84 5.45 12.22
C ALA A 302 5.09 5.74 13.71
N ASP A 303 4.85 6.96 14.18
CA ASP A 303 5.12 7.38 15.55
C ASP A 303 3.93 7.14 16.52
N THR A 304 2.71 6.90 15.98
CA THR A 304 1.49 6.85 16.80
C THR A 304 0.74 5.53 16.60
N ASN A 305 0.71 4.69 17.65
CA ASN A 305 -0.06 3.44 17.65
C ASN A 305 -1.59 3.70 17.62
N GLY A 306 -2.31 2.96 16.79
CA GLY A 306 -3.76 3.10 16.60
C GLY A 306 -4.15 4.06 15.49
N THR A 307 -3.22 4.41 14.60
CA THR A 307 -3.44 5.34 13.50
C THR A 307 -3.58 4.63 12.15
N ILE A 308 -4.31 5.28 11.24
CA ILE A 308 -4.46 4.88 9.84
C ILE A 308 -4.45 6.12 8.94
N GLY A 309 -3.82 6.02 7.79
CA GLY A 309 -3.74 7.10 6.80
C GLY A 309 -3.53 6.55 5.39
N TYR A 310 -3.24 7.42 4.45
CA TYR A 310 -2.95 7.04 3.06
C TYR A 310 -1.70 7.79 2.55
N THR A 311 -0.77 7.05 1.96
CA THR A 311 0.46 7.61 1.41
C THR A 311 1.02 6.68 0.34
N GLU A 312 1.96 7.16 -0.45
CA GLU A 312 2.68 6.30 -1.38
C GLU A 312 3.49 5.23 -0.63
N VAL A 313 3.55 4.02 -1.19
CA VAL A 313 4.07 2.82 -0.50
C VAL A 313 5.54 2.93 -0.11
N SER A 314 6.38 3.69 -0.85
CA SER A 314 7.80 3.86 -0.53
C SER A 314 8.03 4.56 0.81
N PHE A 315 7.08 5.39 1.26
CA PHE A 315 7.14 6.01 2.59
C PHE A 315 6.82 5.03 3.71
N VAL A 316 6.04 3.98 3.44
CA VAL A 316 5.73 2.93 4.42
C VAL A 316 6.86 1.91 4.50
N SER A 317 7.47 1.56 3.36
CA SER A 317 8.58 0.60 3.28
C SER A 317 9.94 1.19 3.66
N ASP A 318 10.03 2.50 3.88
CA ASP A 318 11.24 3.13 4.42
C ASP A 318 11.68 2.45 5.72
N ALA A 319 12.96 2.07 5.80
CA ALA A 319 13.48 1.24 6.89
C ALA A 319 13.27 1.87 8.28
N THR A 320 13.40 3.20 8.39
CA THR A 320 13.24 3.92 9.66
C THR A 320 11.79 3.87 10.14
N ARG A 321 10.82 4.07 9.23
CA ARG A 321 9.39 4.04 9.54
C ARG A 321 8.90 2.62 9.78
N ALA A 322 9.33 1.67 8.94
CA ALA A 322 9.00 0.25 9.08
C ALA A 322 9.46 -0.30 10.44
N ALA A 323 10.66 0.10 10.92
CA ALA A 323 11.18 -0.28 12.23
C ALA A 323 10.29 0.22 13.40
N LYS A 324 9.55 1.32 13.21
CA LYS A 324 8.58 1.84 14.19
C LYS A 324 7.25 1.08 14.19
N GLY A 325 6.99 0.26 13.18
CA GLY A 325 5.81 -0.60 13.11
C GLY A 325 4.70 -0.11 12.17
N ILE A 326 4.95 0.90 11.31
CA ILE A 326 4.03 1.24 10.22
C ILE A 326 3.92 0.07 9.24
N GLN A 327 2.73 -0.19 8.75
CA GLN A 327 2.42 -1.27 7.82
C GLN A 327 1.43 -0.79 6.75
N SER A 328 1.32 -1.55 5.67
CA SER A 328 0.31 -1.35 4.62
C SER A 328 -0.78 -2.40 4.73
N ALA A 329 -2.04 -2.00 4.66
CA ALA A 329 -3.16 -2.93 4.60
C ALA A 329 -3.31 -3.51 3.18
N ASN A 330 -3.81 -4.75 3.11
CA ASN A 330 -4.36 -5.29 1.88
C ASN A 330 -5.74 -4.67 1.63
N VAL A 331 -6.03 -4.32 0.38
CA VAL A 331 -7.33 -3.76 -0.01
C VAL A 331 -8.07 -4.73 -0.92
N LYS A 332 -9.36 -4.93 -0.65
CA LYS A 332 -10.22 -5.78 -1.47
C LYS A 332 -10.49 -5.12 -2.81
N ASN A 333 -10.13 -5.80 -3.89
CA ASN A 333 -10.35 -5.32 -5.26
C ASN A 333 -11.74 -5.74 -5.82
N ALA A 334 -12.07 -5.29 -7.03
CA ALA A 334 -13.34 -5.61 -7.69
C ALA A 334 -13.52 -7.10 -7.99
N ALA A 335 -12.43 -7.87 -8.11
CA ALA A 335 -12.46 -9.33 -8.25
C ALA A 335 -12.66 -10.05 -6.89
N GLY A 336 -12.88 -9.32 -5.79
CA GLY A 336 -13.11 -9.87 -4.46
C GLY A 336 -11.86 -10.38 -3.74
N LYS A 337 -10.65 -10.05 -4.22
CA LYS A 337 -9.38 -10.48 -3.62
C LYS A 337 -8.77 -9.36 -2.79
N PHE A 338 -8.20 -9.71 -1.63
CA PHE A 338 -7.38 -8.79 -0.86
C PHE A 338 -5.96 -8.77 -1.44
N VAL A 339 -5.51 -7.60 -1.88
CA VAL A 339 -4.24 -7.40 -2.57
C VAL A 339 -3.43 -6.33 -1.83
N GLY A 340 -2.13 -6.57 -1.67
CA GLY A 340 -1.20 -5.61 -1.06
C GLY A 340 -0.71 -4.55 -2.06
N PRO A 341 -0.25 -3.38 -1.56
CA PRO A 341 0.18 -2.25 -2.40
C PRO A 341 1.59 -2.45 -2.96
N THR A 342 1.78 -3.42 -3.85
CA THR A 342 3.07 -3.65 -4.52
C THR A 342 3.14 -2.92 -5.86
N ALA A 343 4.35 -2.71 -6.39
CA ALA A 343 4.56 -2.15 -7.73
C ALA A 343 3.87 -3.02 -8.81
N ALA A 344 4.02 -4.34 -8.73
CA ALA A 344 3.37 -5.27 -9.66
C ALA A 344 1.83 -5.20 -9.60
N ALA A 345 1.26 -5.05 -8.39
CA ALA A 345 -0.19 -4.94 -8.23
C ALA A 345 -0.72 -3.59 -8.72
N ALA A 346 0.06 -2.51 -8.60
CA ALA A 346 -0.24 -1.21 -9.22
C ALA A 346 -0.17 -1.31 -10.75
N SER A 347 0.89 -1.91 -11.32
CA SER A 347 1.01 -2.15 -12.77
C SER A 347 -0.18 -2.95 -13.30
N SER A 348 -0.60 -3.98 -12.57
CA SER A 348 -1.77 -4.80 -12.91
C SER A 348 -3.07 -3.96 -12.97
N PHE A 349 -3.26 -3.04 -12.03
CA PHE A 349 -4.43 -2.15 -12.03
C PHE A 349 -4.37 -1.12 -13.17
N VAL A 350 -3.21 -0.50 -13.36
CA VAL A 350 -2.98 0.53 -14.39
C VAL A 350 -3.13 -0.04 -15.81
N ALA A 351 -2.82 -1.32 -16.01
CA ALA A 351 -2.98 -1.97 -17.32
C ALA A 351 -4.45 -1.96 -17.83
N GLY A 352 -5.44 -1.85 -16.95
CA GLY A 352 -6.85 -1.68 -17.30
C GLY A 352 -7.31 -0.23 -17.46
N ALA A 353 -6.40 0.76 -17.30
CA ALA A 353 -6.75 2.17 -17.39
C ALA A 353 -6.71 2.68 -18.85
N ALA A 354 -7.48 3.73 -19.12
CA ALA A 354 -7.45 4.46 -20.40
C ALA A 354 -6.52 5.68 -20.28
N ILE A 355 -5.88 6.05 -21.40
CA ILE A 355 -5.11 7.27 -21.53
C ILE A 355 -5.66 8.08 -22.71
N ASP A 356 -5.91 9.37 -22.50
CA ASP A 356 -6.43 10.25 -23.55
C ASP A 356 -5.32 10.94 -24.37
N ALA A 357 -5.69 11.69 -25.39
CA ALA A 357 -4.76 12.40 -26.28
C ALA A 357 -3.95 13.50 -25.57
N THR A 358 -4.38 13.93 -24.37
CA THR A 358 -3.62 14.89 -23.55
C THR A 358 -2.59 14.21 -22.64
N GLY A 359 -2.63 12.89 -22.54
CA GLY A 359 -1.77 12.11 -21.64
C GLY A 359 -2.38 11.87 -20.26
N PHE A 360 -3.65 12.26 -20.05
CA PHE A 360 -4.31 12.01 -18.77
C PHE A 360 -4.87 10.59 -18.68
N VAL A 361 -4.65 9.94 -17.54
CA VAL A 361 -5.03 8.55 -17.28
C VAL A 361 -6.33 8.51 -16.49
N THR A 362 -7.28 7.68 -16.97
CA THR A 362 -8.54 7.39 -16.30
C THR A 362 -8.58 5.93 -15.88
N PHE A 363 -8.75 5.67 -14.58
CA PHE A 363 -8.77 4.32 -14.02
C PHE A 363 -10.12 3.64 -14.19
N ASP A 364 -10.08 2.34 -14.50
CA ASP A 364 -11.24 1.45 -14.40
C ASP A 364 -11.27 0.75 -13.04
N TYR A 365 -12.26 1.08 -12.22
CA TYR A 365 -12.47 0.45 -10.91
C TYR A 365 -13.34 -0.81 -10.97
N LYS A 366 -13.81 -1.23 -12.17
CA LYS A 366 -14.70 -2.38 -12.38
C LYS A 366 -13.98 -3.61 -12.93
N GLN A 367 -12.69 -3.76 -12.66
CA GLN A 367 -11.86 -4.89 -13.12
C GLN A 367 -12.21 -6.19 -12.37
N THR A 368 -13.42 -6.72 -12.56
CA THR A 368 -13.94 -7.87 -11.80
C THR A 368 -13.22 -9.20 -12.06
N THR A 369 -12.45 -9.29 -13.13
CA THR A 369 -11.64 -10.48 -13.48
C THR A 369 -10.17 -10.35 -13.09
N ASN A 370 -9.71 -9.14 -12.75
CA ASN A 370 -8.31 -8.88 -12.39
C ASN A 370 -8.07 -9.16 -10.90
N THR A 371 -7.63 -10.37 -10.60
CA THR A 371 -7.42 -10.85 -9.21
C THR A 371 -6.17 -10.28 -8.54
N THR A 372 -5.25 -9.70 -9.30
CA THR A 372 -3.94 -9.20 -8.82
C THR A 372 -3.87 -7.68 -8.68
N ALA A 373 -4.87 -6.96 -9.20
CA ALA A 373 -4.91 -5.50 -9.16
C ALA A 373 -5.07 -4.96 -7.74
N TYR A 374 -4.22 -4.01 -7.35
CA TYR A 374 -4.41 -3.19 -6.16
C TYR A 374 -5.18 -1.93 -6.56
N PRO A 375 -6.35 -1.60 -5.94
CA PRO A 375 -7.26 -0.61 -6.52
C PRO A 375 -6.96 0.84 -6.12
N VAL A 376 -6.03 1.10 -5.21
CA VAL A 376 -5.71 2.47 -4.74
C VAL A 376 -4.37 2.89 -5.33
N VAL A 377 -4.42 3.48 -6.52
CA VAL A 377 -3.24 3.79 -7.34
C VAL A 377 -3.26 5.26 -7.76
N ALA A 378 -2.09 5.85 -7.95
CA ALA A 378 -1.92 7.12 -8.65
C ALA A 378 -0.98 6.93 -9.86
N VAL A 379 -1.24 7.70 -10.91
CA VAL A 379 -0.25 8.05 -11.93
C VAL A 379 0.20 9.47 -11.64
N THR A 380 1.50 9.71 -11.68
CA THR A 380 2.07 11.04 -11.48
C THR A 380 2.52 11.64 -12.81
N TYR A 381 2.40 12.94 -12.90
CA TYR A 381 2.60 13.70 -14.13
C TYR A 381 3.60 14.83 -13.91
N ALA A 382 4.38 15.10 -14.93
CA ALA A 382 5.08 16.37 -15.07
C ALA A 382 4.27 17.31 -15.96
N LEU A 383 4.30 18.61 -15.65
CA LEU A 383 3.80 19.70 -16.47
C LEU A 383 5.01 20.37 -17.10
N GLY A 384 5.17 20.30 -18.42
CA GLY A 384 6.33 20.82 -19.13
C GLY A 384 5.95 21.87 -20.17
N LYS A 385 6.75 22.96 -20.30
CA LYS A 385 6.52 24.06 -21.25
C LYS A 385 6.86 23.61 -22.67
N THR A 386 6.01 23.95 -23.67
CA THR A 386 6.28 23.62 -25.07
C THR A 386 7.24 24.60 -25.76
N ALA A 387 7.37 25.82 -25.25
CA ALA A 387 8.26 26.84 -25.81
C ALA A 387 9.73 26.38 -25.79
N LYS A 388 10.48 26.73 -26.84
CA LYS A 388 11.92 26.44 -26.97
C LYS A 388 12.75 27.23 -25.98
N SER A 389 13.58 26.54 -25.21
CA SER A 389 14.65 27.12 -24.39
C SER A 389 15.64 26.02 -23.99
N ALA A 390 16.85 26.38 -23.62
CA ALA A 390 17.83 25.43 -23.11
C ALA A 390 17.30 24.64 -21.90
N LYS A 391 16.64 25.31 -20.96
CA LYS A 391 16.03 24.66 -19.79
C LYS A 391 14.92 23.67 -20.16
N ASN A 392 14.02 24.05 -21.09
CA ASN A 392 12.93 23.18 -21.51
C ASN A 392 13.47 21.97 -22.29
N ALA A 393 14.61 22.11 -23.02
CA ALA A 393 15.30 20.99 -23.63
C ALA A 393 15.74 19.97 -22.57
N VAL A 394 16.40 20.41 -21.50
CA VAL A 394 16.81 19.54 -20.38
C VAL A 394 15.59 18.87 -19.71
N VAL A 395 14.49 19.59 -19.54
CA VAL A 395 13.24 19.01 -18.99
C VAL A 395 12.71 17.91 -19.93
N SER A 396 12.71 18.14 -21.25
CA SER A 396 12.29 17.14 -22.26
C SER A 396 13.18 15.88 -22.19
N ASP A 397 14.49 16.09 -22.15
CA ASP A 397 15.48 15.00 -22.10
C ASP A 397 15.35 14.20 -20.79
N PHE A 398 15.18 14.87 -19.66
CA PHE A 398 14.97 14.25 -18.35
C PHE A 398 13.72 13.37 -18.33
N LEU A 399 12.58 13.90 -18.79
CA LEU A 399 11.31 13.15 -18.80
C LEU A 399 11.32 12.01 -19.80
N THR A 400 11.96 12.21 -20.97
CA THR A 400 12.16 11.14 -21.96
C THR A 400 13.03 10.03 -21.39
N TRP A 401 14.14 10.39 -20.73
CA TRP A 401 15.04 9.45 -20.09
C TRP A 401 14.37 8.69 -18.93
N ILE A 402 13.57 9.38 -18.11
CA ILE A 402 12.76 8.70 -17.08
C ILE A 402 11.91 7.61 -17.71
N LEU A 403 11.14 7.95 -18.75
CA LEU A 403 10.17 7.03 -19.38
C LEU A 403 10.84 5.88 -20.14
N SER A 404 11.95 6.15 -20.84
CA SER A 404 12.61 5.16 -21.71
C SER A 404 13.65 4.30 -20.99
N THR A 405 14.29 4.82 -19.97
CA THR A 405 15.49 4.21 -19.39
C THR A 405 15.38 4.02 -17.87
N TYR A 406 15.11 5.09 -17.13
CA TYR A 406 15.23 5.05 -15.67
C TYR A 406 14.09 4.28 -14.99
N ALA A 407 12.84 4.63 -15.32
CA ALA A 407 11.69 3.97 -14.68
C ALA A 407 11.60 2.48 -15.01
N PRO A 408 11.81 2.03 -16.28
CA PRO A 408 11.83 0.59 -16.58
C PRO A 408 12.86 -0.20 -15.77
N ALA A 409 14.02 0.40 -15.44
CA ALA A 409 15.09 -0.26 -14.73
C ALA A 409 15.01 -0.15 -13.20
N ASN A 410 14.41 0.93 -12.66
CA ASN A 410 14.56 1.26 -11.24
C ASN A 410 13.25 1.46 -10.48
N ALA A 411 12.12 1.70 -11.16
CA ALA A 411 10.88 2.09 -10.49
C ALA A 411 10.41 1.02 -9.49
N GLU A 412 10.41 -0.26 -9.86
CA GLU A 412 9.93 -1.35 -8.99
C GLU A 412 10.75 -1.47 -7.71
N ALA A 413 12.07 -1.33 -7.80
CA ALA A 413 12.96 -1.36 -6.64
C ALA A 413 12.72 -0.19 -5.68
N LEU A 414 12.21 0.93 -6.20
CA LEU A 414 11.82 2.12 -5.43
C LEU A 414 10.36 2.06 -4.94
N GLY A 415 9.61 1.00 -5.22
CA GLY A 415 8.22 0.83 -4.84
C GLY A 415 7.20 1.42 -5.81
N TYR A 416 7.64 1.86 -7.00
CA TYR A 416 6.80 2.43 -8.05
C TYR A 416 6.58 1.46 -9.21
N ALA A 417 5.52 1.70 -9.97
CA ALA A 417 5.16 0.95 -11.16
C ALA A 417 5.62 1.72 -12.42
N PRO A 418 6.55 1.19 -13.23
CA PRO A 418 6.89 1.82 -14.48
C PRO A 418 5.69 1.80 -15.43
N LEU A 419 5.51 2.85 -16.21
CA LEU A 419 4.53 2.85 -17.27
C LEU A 419 5.04 1.94 -18.42
N SER A 420 4.14 1.17 -19.01
CA SER A 420 4.46 0.24 -20.09
C SER A 420 3.44 0.30 -21.23
N GLY A 421 3.77 -0.30 -22.38
CA GLY A 421 2.86 -0.41 -23.51
C GLY A 421 2.33 0.95 -23.99
N ALA A 422 1.02 1.06 -24.17
CA ALA A 422 0.35 2.26 -24.66
C ALA A 422 0.57 3.49 -23.75
N MET A 423 0.65 3.30 -22.44
CA MET A 423 0.86 4.40 -21.50
C MET A 423 2.28 4.97 -21.59
N GLN A 424 3.29 4.12 -21.69
CA GLN A 424 4.68 4.56 -21.90
C GLN A 424 4.80 5.29 -23.25
N THR A 425 4.21 4.74 -24.32
CA THR A 425 4.20 5.35 -25.65
C THR A 425 3.56 6.73 -25.62
N ALA A 426 2.41 6.88 -24.96
CA ALA A 426 1.74 8.15 -24.81
C ALA A 426 2.55 9.14 -23.96
N GLY A 427 3.15 8.69 -22.86
CA GLY A 427 4.05 9.51 -22.03
C GLY A 427 5.23 10.06 -22.82
N LEU A 428 5.89 9.21 -23.63
CA LEU A 428 6.98 9.62 -24.53
C LEU A 428 6.52 10.62 -25.59
N ALA A 429 5.31 10.43 -26.15
CA ALA A 429 4.73 11.36 -27.11
C ALA A 429 4.46 12.74 -26.48
N GLN A 430 4.01 12.77 -25.21
CA GLN A 430 3.83 14.02 -24.48
C GLN A 430 5.17 14.67 -24.09
N ALA A 431 6.18 13.89 -23.68
CA ALA A 431 7.50 14.43 -23.35
C ALA A 431 8.15 15.14 -24.57
N LYS A 432 7.96 14.63 -25.78
CA LYS A 432 8.41 15.25 -27.03
C LYS A 432 7.73 16.59 -27.36
N LYS A 433 6.59 16.92 -26.72
CA LYS A 433 5.95 18.23 -26.89
C LYS A 433 6.65 19.32 -26.07
N VAL A 434 7.36 18.94 -25.01
CA VAL A 434 8.19 19.87 -24.24
C VAL A 434 9.33 20.37 -25.15
N ASN A 435 9.55 21.68 -25.18
CA ASN A 435 10.57 22.32 -26.02
C ASN A 435 10.34 22.15 -27.56
N SER A 436 9.10 21.93 -28.02
CA SER A 436 8.82 21.65 -29.44
C SER A 436 8.47 22.87 -30.28
N LYS A 437 8.11 24.02 -29.67
CA LYS A 437 7.58 25.22 -30.36
C LYS A 437 8.47 26.43 -30.23
#